data_d2c1954ee9e9c532c17e4a8a83cbc18d
#
_entry.id   d2c1954ee9e9c532c17e4a8a83cbc18d
#
_cell.length_a   1.000
_cell.length_b   1.000
_cell.length_c   1.000
_cell.angle_alpha   90.00
_cell.angle_beta   90.00
_cell.angle_gamma   90.00
#
_symmetry.space_group_name_H-M   'P 1'
#
loop_
_entity.id
_entity.type
_entity.pdbx_description
1 polymer ?
#
loop_
_entity_poly.entity_id
_entity_poly.type
_entity_poly.pdbx_seq_one_letter_code
_entity_poly.pdbx_strand_id
1 'polypeptide(L)'
;IWVTITRNKTRSLLTGFGVFWGILMLVILLGSGNGFKNGVLKNVDGFSTNSAFFFSERTGEPYKGYKKGRYWQMRNRDLETIRQRVKGVRYLSPMIMQWGGQNNVVRGQKAGTYNVRGVYSEYFNIETQHILAGRLLNEIDMIEKRKVCLIGNIVREVLFAPDEDPIGQYIRVNGIYYQVVGVS
;
A
#
# COMPACT_ATOMS: atom_id res chain seq x y z
N ILE A 1 30.05 10.24 -50.88
CA ILE A 1 29.86 9.78 -49.51
C ILE A 1 30.63 8.47 -49.30
N TRP A 2 30.45 7.44 -50.12
CA TRP A 2 31.14 6.14 -50.00
C TRP A 2 32.67 6.25 -50.01
N VAL A 3 33.24 7.04 -50.95
CA VAL A 3 34.69 7.32 -51.06
C VAL A 3 35.25 8.01 -49.81
N THR A 4 34.50 8.90 -49.19
CA THR A 4 34.92 9.62 -47.99
C THR A 4 34.97 8.72 -46.75
N ILE A 5 34.02 7.77 -46.64
CA ILE A 5 33.97 6.77 -45.56
C ILE A 5 35.15 5.83 -45.61
N THR A 6 35.51 5.38 -46.81
CA THR A 6 36.61 4.42 -47.04
C THR A 6 37.98 5.05 -46.87
N ARG A 7 38.13 6.36 -47.15
CA ARG A 7 39.41 7.08 -47.08
C ARG A 7 39.88 7.35 -45.64
N ASN A 8 38.94 7.54 -44.67
CA ASN A 8 39.27 7.79 -43.28
C ASN A 8 38.45 6.85 -42.33
N LYS A 9 38.79 5.57 -42.41
CA LYS A 9 38.07 4.49 -41.69
C LYS A 9 37.92 4.76 -40.16
N THR A 10 38.98 5.21 -39.51
CA THR A 10 39.00 5.47 -38.08
C THR A 10 38.04 6.59 -37.68
N ARG A 11 37.98 7.67 -38.47
CA ARG A 11 37.06 8.81 -38.19
C ARG A 11 35.61 8.37 -38.40
N SER A 12 35.31 7.66 -39.47
CA SER A 12 33.97 7.15 -39.78
C SER A 12 33.48 6.16 -38.70
N LEU A 13 34.39 5.27 -38.26
CA LEU A 13 34.07 4.30 -37.21
C LEU A 13 33.81 4.99 -35.88
N LEU A 14 34.64 5.98 -35.52
CA LEU A 14 34.45 6.73 -34.26
C LEU A 14 33.14 7.53 -34.25
N THR A 15 32.79 8.19 -35.38
CA THR A 15 31.54 8.90 -35.53
C THR A 15 30.33 7.97 -35.47
N GLY A 16 30.42 6.83 -36.20
CA GLY A 16 29.37 5.81 -36.20
C GLY A 16 29.17 5.21 -34.78
N PHE A 17 30.25 4.95 -34.06
CA PHE A 17 30.22 4.47 -32.70
C PHE A 17 29.55 5.48 -31.76
N GLY A 18 29.88 6.78 -31.90
CA GLY A 18 29.26 7.83 -31.08
C GLY A 18 27.75 7.93 -31.30
N VAL A 19 27.30 7.89 -32.58
CA VAL A 19 25.87 7.89 -32.89
C VAL A 19 25.18 6.63 -32.39
N PHE A 20 25.78 5.44 -32.60
CA PHE A 20 25.27 4.18 -32.09
C PHE A 20 25.11 4.21 -30.56
N TRP A 21 26.18 4.67 -29.88
CA TRP A 21 26.14 4.76 -28.41
C TRP A 21 25.08 5.72 -27.90
N GLY A 22 24.92 6.88 -28.55
CA GLY A 22 23.90 7.86 -28.23
C GLY A 22 22.48 7.30 -28.37
N ILE A 23 22.21 6.60 -29.48
CA ILE A 23 20.91 5.94 -29.72
C ILE A 23 20.68 4.82 -28.70
N LEU A 24 21.71 4.00 -28.46
CA LEU A 24 21.63 2.90 -27.49
C LEU A 24 21.26 3.41 -26.10
N MET A 25 21.94 4.46 -25.62
CA MET A 25 21.66 5.06 -24.32
C MET A 25 20.26 5.65 -24.26
N LEU A 26 19.80 6.30 -25.32
CA LEU A 26 18.46 6.86 -25.41
C LEU A 26 17.39 5.76 -25.30
N VAL A 27 17.56 4.65 -26.00
CA VAL A 27 16.63 3.51 -25.97
C VAL A 27 16.60 2.87 -24.57
N ILE A 28 17.78 2.67 -23.96
CA ILE A 28 17.87 2.13 -22.59
C ILE A 28 17.17 3.06 -21.61
N LEU A 29 17.38 4.37 -21.73
CA LEU A 29 16.79 5.36 -20.81
C LEU A 29 15.26 5.41 -20.93
N LEU A 30 14.74 5.41 -22.15
CA LEU A 30 13.30 5.35 -22.41
C LEU A 30 12.68 4.03 -21.95
N GLY A 31 13.34 2.91 -22.20
CA GLY A 31 12.90 1.60 -21.75
C GLY A 31 12.87 1.50 -20.22
N SER A 32 13.93 1.97 -19.56
CA SER A 32 14.01 2.01 -18.09
C SER A 32 12.94 2.94 -17.49
N GLY A 33 12.72 4.11 -18.10
CA GLY A 33 11.69 5.05 -17.66
C GLY A 33 10.28 4.46 -17.74
N ASN A 34 9.96 3.78 -18.84
CA ASN A 34 8.68 3.10 -19.01
C ASN A 34 8.54 1.91 -18.05
N GLY A 35 9.58 1.13 -17.85
CA GLY A 35 9.60 0.04 -16.90
C GLY A 35 9.38 0.51 -15.47
N PHE A 36 10.06 1.59 -15.06
CA PHE A 36 9.88 2.20 -13.75
C PHE A 36 8.45 2.73 -13.57
N LYS A 37 7.92 3.48 -14.56
CA LYS A 37 6.54 3.97 -14.54
C LYS A 37 5.54 2.83 -14.35
N ASN A 38 5.65 1.76 -15.14
CA ASN A 38 4.74 0.62 -15.06
C ASN A 38 4.89 -0.14 -13.73
N GLY A 39 6.11 -0.27 -13.21
CA GLY A 39 6.36 -0.87 -11.89
C GLY A 39 5.75 -0.07 -10.75
N VAL A 40 5.88 1.26 -10.76
CA VAL A 40 5.26 2.14 -9.77
C VAL A 40 3.74 2.09 -9.87
N LEU A 41 3.19 2.19 -11.08
CA LEU A 41 1.73 2.14 -11.29
C LEU A 41 1.14 0.81 -10.80
N LYS A 42 1.83 -0.31 -11.04
CA LYS A 42 1.38 -1.63 -10.56
C LYS A 42 1.36 -1.73 -9.02
N ASN A 43 2.28 -1.04 -8.33
CA ASN A 43 2.31 -1.02 -6.87
C ASN A 43 1.24 -0.11 -6.25
N VAL A 44 0.69 0.84 -7.00
CA VAL A 44 -0.44 1.69 -6.58
C VAL A 44 -1.75 1.29 -7.26
N ASP A 45 -1.74 0.18 -8.00
CA ASP A 45 -2.93 -0.40 -8.60
C ASP A 45 -3.87 -0.85 -7.47
N GLY A 46 -5.11 -0.38 -7.51
CA GLY A 46 -6.08 -0.57 -6.43
C GLY A 46 -6.30 0.67 -5.56
N PHE A 47 -5.37 1.65 -5.54
CA PHE A 47 -5.65 2.93 -4.90
C PHE A 47 -6.44 3.86 -5.80
N SER A 48 -7.44 4.50 -5.23
CA SER A 48 -8.16 5.58 -5.91
C SER A 48 -7.20 6.74 -6.20
N THR A 49 -7.05 7.13 -7.46
CA THR A 49 -6.09 8.17 -7.90
C THR A 49 -6.32 9.54 -7.24
N ASN A 50 -7.53 9.79 -6.73
CA ASN A 50 -7.92 11.03 -6.05
C ASN A 50 -7.99 10.83 -4.52
N SER A 51 -7.16 9.97 -3.94
CA SER A 51 -7.10 9.76 -2.51
C SER A 51 -5.89 10.44 -1.88
N ALA A 52 -6.03 10.80 -0.59
CA ALA A 52 -4.96 11.38 0.20
C ALA A 52 -4.92 10.71 1.57
N PHE A 53 -3.71 10.49 2.09
CA PHE A 53 -3.47 9.99 3.43
C PHE A 53 -3.00 11.12 4.33
N PHE A 54 -3.64 11.26 5.47
CA PHE A 54 -3.27 12.25 6.49
C PHE A 54 -2.73 11.53 7.72
N PHE A 55 -1.56 11.93 8.12
CA PHE A 55 -0.90 11.39 9.31
C PHE A 55 -0.78 12.48 10.37
N SER A 56 -0.98 12.11 11.63
CA SER A 56 -0.73 13.02 12.74
C SER A 56 0.78 13.06 13.02
N GLU A 57 1.33 14.27 13.10
CA GLU A 57 2.72 14.52 13.42
C GLU A 57 2.84 15.52 14.57
N ARG A 58 4.07 15.95 14.85
CA ARG A 58 4.31 17.00 15.85
C ARG A 58 3.88 18.36 15.31
N THR A 59 3.28 19.17 16.18
CA THR A 59 2.88 20.53 15.81
C THR A 59 4.09 21.38 15.43
N GLY A 60 4.03 22.02 14.25
CA GLY A 60 5.09 22.93 13.77
C GLY A 60 5.08 24.29 14.43
N GLU A 61 3.91 24.75 14.87
CA GLU A 61 3.67 26.11 15.40
C GLU A 61 3.08 26.08 16.80
N PRO A 62 3.40 27.08 17.63
CA PRO A 62 2.74 27.25 18.93
C PRO A 62 1.31 27.76 18.73
N TYR A 63 0.37 27.27 19.51
CA TYR A 63 -1.03 27.69 19.41
C TYR A 63 -1.71 27.73 20.78
N LYS A 64 -2.40 28.81 21.11
CA LYS A 64 -3.18 29.03 22.34
C LYS A 64 -2.44 28.61 23.62
N GLY A 65 -1.19 29.06 23.79
CA GLY A 65 -0.35 28.76 24.96
C GLY A 65 0.36 27.40 24.94
N TYR A 66 0.10 26.59 23.95
CA TYR A 66 0.81 25.32 23.76
C TYR A 66 2.08 25.52 22.95
N LYS A 67 3.17 24.88 23.40
CA LYS A 67 4.48 24.90 22.71
C LYS A 67 4.42 24.11 21.41
N LYS A 68 5.25 24.50 20.41
CA LYS A 68 5.52 23.69 19.22
C LYS A 68 6.15 22.34 19.59
N GLY A 69 6.07 21.38 18.71
CA GLY A 69 6.67 20.04 18.87
C GLY A 69 5.79 19.07 19.69
N ARG A 70 4.57 19.46 20.03
CA ARG A 70 3.65 18.60 20.73
C ARG A 70 3.08 17.54 19.81
N TYR A 71 3.06 16.29 20.28
CA TYR A 71 2.41 15.19 19.57
C TYR A 71 0.87 15.33 19.67
N TRP A 72 0.18 15.14 18.58
CA TRP A 72 -1.27 15.09 18.56
C TRP A 72 -1.72 13.87 17.76
N GLN A 73 -2.91 13.38 18.02
CA GLN A 73 -3.49 12.24 17.31
C GLN A 73 -4.89 12.61 16.84
N MET A 74 -5.24 12.17 15.66
CA MET A 74 -6.61 12.24 15.16
C MET A 74 -7.50 11.34 16.00
N ARG A 75 -8.74 11.78 16.20
CA ARG A 75 -9.76 11.04 16.94
C ARG A 75 -11.01 10.88 16.09
N ASN A 76 -11.88 9.94 16.43
CA ASN A 76 -13.12 9.71 15.69
C ASN A 76 -13.98 10.97 15.52
N ARG A 77 -14.00 11.88 16.50
CA ARG A 77 -14.70 13.17 16.38
C ARG A 77 -14.18 14.06 15.25
N ASP A 78 -12.92 13.88 14.87
CA ASP A 78 -12.30 14.69 13.82
C ASP A 78 -12.81 14.23 12.43
N LEU A 79 -13.21 12.96 12.29
CA LEU A 79 -13.86 12.44 11.09
C LEU A 79 -15.18 13.14 10.81
N GLU A 80 -16.02 13.29 11.84
CA GLU A 80 -17.29 14.01 11.73
C GLU A 80 -17.08 15.48 11.32
N THR A 81 -16.06 16.12 11.92
CA THR A 81 -15.70 17.50 11.58
C THR A 81 -15.25 17.62 10.11
N ILE A 82 -14.46 16.65 9.63
CA ILE A 82 -14.01 16.62 8.22
C ILE A 82 -15.21 16.43 7.29
N ARG A 83 -16.10 15.46 7.57
CA ARG A 83 -17.30 15.21 6.78
C ARG A 83 -18.19 16.45 6.64
N GLN A 84 -18.34 17.22 7.72
CA GLN A 84 -19.18 18.42 7.73
C GLN A 84 -18.54 19.63 7.05
N ARG A 85 -17.22 19.80 7.17
CA ARG A 85 -16.53 21.02 6.74
C ARG A 85 -15.87 20.92 5.39
N VAL A 86 -15.48 19.72 4.94
CA VAL A 86 -14.77 19.53 3.67
C VAL A 86 -15.75 19.01 2.62
N LYS A 87 -16.04 19.88 1.65
CA LYS A 87 -16.88 19.49 0.51
C LYS A 87 -16.10 18.65 -0.49
N GLY A 88 -16.77 17.68 -1.13
CA GLY A 88 -16.17 16.85 -2.18
C GLY A 88 -15.50 15.57 -1.68
N VAL A 89 -15.48 15.31 -0.37
CA VAL A 89 -15.02 14.02 0.18
C VAL A 89 -16.11 12.98 -0.09
N ARG A 90 -15.79 11.98 -0.87
CA ARG A 90 -16.71 10.87 -1.19
C ARG A 90 -16.62 9.75 -0.15
N TYR A 91 -15.41 9.35 0.18
CA TYR A 91 -15.13 8.32 1.19
C TYR A 91 -14.11 8.84 2.19
N LEU A 92 -14.30 8.56 3.45
CA LEU A 92 -13.42 8.94 4.54
C LEU A 92 -13.31 7.78 5.53
N SER A 93 -12.15 7.15 5.61
CA SER A 93 -11.92 6.04 6.51
C SER A 93 -10.76 6.33 7.44
N PRO A 94 -10.93 6.13 8.75
CA PRO A 94 -9.82 6.11 9.68
C PRO A 94 -9.02 4.83 9.45
N MET A 95 -7.70 4.93 9.66
CA MET A 95 -6.80 3.79 9.63
C MET A 95 -5.92 3.82 10.88
N ILE A 96 -5.81 2.69 11.54
CA ILE A 96 -4.83 2.48 12.61
C ILE A 96 -3.75 1.57 12.05
N MET A 97 -2.51 2.04 12.12
CA MET A 97 -1.34 1.26 11.73
C MET A 97 -0.30 1.35 12.82
N GLN A 98 0.26 0.22 13.20
CA GLN A 98 1.38 0.20 14.12
C GLN A 98 2.68 0.28 13.31
N TRP A 99 3.30 1.47 13.30
CA TRP A 99 4.59 1.68 12.67
C TRP A 99 5.70 1.07 13.52
N GLY A 100 6.57 0.27 12.90
CA GLY A 100 7.73 -0.33 13.57
C GLY A 100 7.40 -1.39 14.63
N GLY A 101 6.14 -1.73 14.82
CA GLY A 101 5.70 -2.80 15.70
C GLY A 101 5.55 -4.12 14.95
N GLN A 102 6.12 -5.16 15.50
CA GLN A 102 5.92 -6.52 14.99
C GLN A 102 4.64 -7.06 15.60
N ASN A 103 3.58 -7.15 14.77
CA ASN A 103 2.36 -7.80 15.21
C ASN A 103 2.52 -9.31 15.12
N ASN A 104 2.52 -9.96 16.26
CA ASN A 104 2.58 -11.42 16.33
C ASN A 104 1.21 -12.02 16.00
N VAL A 105 1.17 -12.78 14.92
CA VAL A 105 -0.02 -13.50 14.48
C VAL A 105 0.22 -14.99 14.65
N VAL A 106 -0.64 -15.64 15.42
CA VAL A 106 -0.46 -17.03 15.85
C VAL A 106 -1.70 -17.84 15.54
N ARG A 107 -1.50 -19.06 15.06
CA ARG A 107 -2.51 -20.09 14.93
C ARG A 107 -1.95 -21.47 15.32
N GLY A 108 -2.44 -22.03 16.43
CA GLY A 108 -1.87 -23.26 16.99
C GLY A 108 -0.38 -23.08 17.32
N GLN A 109 0.46 -23.89 16.71
CA GLN A 109 1.92 -23.82 16.86
C GLN A 109 2.61 -22.96 15.79
N LYS A 110 1.86 -22.50 14.77
CA LYS A 110 2.39 -21.65 13.74
C LYS A 110 2.28 -20.19 14.13
N ALA A 111 3.33 -19.41 13.88
CA ALA A 111 3.39 -17.99 14.19
C ALA A 111 4.14 -17.24 13.09
N GLY A 112 3.79 -15.99 12.92
CA GLY A 112 4.49 -15.07 12.01
C GLY A 112 4.29 -13.63 12.43
N THR A 113 5.12 -12.77 11.86
CA THR A 113 5.08 -11.34 12.10
C THR A 113 4.60 -10.62 10.85
N TYR A 114 3.53 -9.87 10.97
CA TYR A 114 2.89 -9.22 9.82
C TYR A 114 2.49 -7.78 10.13
N ASN A 115 2.36 -6.98 9.08
CA ASN A 115 1.76 -5.65 9.19
C ASN A 115 0.25 -5.79 9.37
N VAL A 116 -0.25 -5.32 10.50
CA VAL A 116 -1.69 -5.33 10.80
C VAL A 116 -2.22 -3.90 10.73
N ARG A 117 -3.30 -3.72 9.98
CA ARG A 117 -4.02 -2.45 9.85
C ARG A 117 -5.44 -2.60 10.36
N GLY A 118 -5.88 -1.68 11.19
CA GLY A 118 -7.30 -1.55 11.55
C GLY A 118 -7.95 -0.51 10.65
N VAL A 119 -8.98 -0.90 9.92
CA VAL A 119 -9.67 -0.04 8.95
C VAL A 119 -11.19 -0.18 9.09
N TYR A 120 -11.92 0.84 8.64
CA TYR A 120 -13.36 0.75 8.47
C TYR A 120 -13.71 0.13 7.11
N SER A 121 -14.94 -0.37 6.97
CA SER A 121 -15.42 -0.97 5.71
C SER A 121 -15.32 -0.01 4.52
N GLU A 122 -15.52 1.29 4.73
CA GLU A 122 -15.37 2.32 3.69
C GLU A 122 -13.96 2.40 3.09
N TYR A 123 -12.94 1.91 3.80
CA TYR A 123 -11.56 1.89 3.33
C TYR A 123 -11.40 1.15 2.00
N PHE A 124 -12.15 0.09 1.79
CA PHE A 124 -12.09 -0.72 0.57
C PHE A 124 -12.65 -0.02 -0.67
N ASN A 125 -13.33 1.12 -0.50
CA ASN A 125 -13.69 2.01 -1.61
C ASN A 125 -12.53 2.94 -2.00
N ILE A 126 -11.53 3.10 -1.11
CA ILE A 126 -10.33 3.92 -1.35
C ILE A 126 -9.20 3.04 -1.86
N GLU A 127 -8.97 1.90 -1.21
CA GLU A 127 -8.00 0.88 -1.61
C GLU A 127 -8.74 -0.43 -1.93
N THR A 128 -8.90 -0.72 -3.21
CA THR A 128 -9.57 -1.93 -3.67
C THR A 128 -8.69 -3.14 -3.37
N GLN A 129 -9.26 -4.14 -2.69
CA GLN A 129 -8.60 -5.40 -2.42
C GLN A 129 -9.15 -6.49 -3.31
N HIS A 130 -8.27 -7.26 -3.94
CA HIS A 130 -8.65 -8.45 -4.69
C HIS A 130 -8.89 -9.59 -3.73
N ILE A 131 -10.15 -10.04 -3.63
CA ILE A 131 -10.54 -11.14 -2.75
C ILE A 131 -10.37 -12.47 -3.49
N LEU A 132 -9.56 -13.35 -2.92
CA LEU A 132 -9.35 -14.72 -3.41
C LEU A 132 -10.40 -15.67 -2.87
N ALA A 133 -10.83 -15.47 -1.62
CA ALA A 133 -11.86 -16.28 -0.97
C ALA A 133 -12.57 -15.48 0.13
N GLY A 134 -13.85 -15.79 0.38
CA GLY A 134 -14.63 -15.12 1.43
C GLY A 134 -15.14 -13.74 1.04
N ARG A 135 -15.07 -12.78 1.95
CA ARG A 135 -15.63 -11.42 1.78
C ARG A 135 -14.77 -10.34 2.42
N LEU A 136 -14.98 -9.11 2.01
CA LEU A 136 -14.46 -7.92 2.70
C LEU A 136 -15.18 -7.69 4.04
N LEU A 137 -14.56 -6.86 4.89
CA LEU A 137 -15.25 -6.31 6.07
C LEU A 137 -16.42 -5.46 5.61
N ASN A 138 -17.54 -5.58 6.29
CA ASN A 138 -18.76 -4.87 5.97
C ASN A 138 -19.22 -3.96 7.12
N GLU A 139 -20.26 -3.18 6.87
CA GLU A 139 -20.81 -2.24 7.83
C GLU A 139 -21.36 -2.94 9.08
N ILE A 140 -21.93 -4.13 8.95
CA ILE A 140 -22.45 -4.91 10.09
C ILE A 140 -21.32 -5.30 11.04
N ASP A 141 -20.15 -5.68 10.49
CA ASP A 141 -18.97 -6.00 11.31
C ASP A 141 -18.53 -4.78 12.15
N MET A 142 -18.70 -3.56 11.60
CA MET A 142 -18.37 -2.32 12.31
C MET A 142 -19.42 -1.99 13.38
N ILE A 143 -20.72 -2.10 13.07
CA ILE A 143 -21.82 -1.80 14.00
C ILE A 143 -21.79 -2.76 15.18
N GLU A 144 -21.66 -4.04 14.92
CA GLU A 144 -21.62 -5.08 15.94
C GLU A 144 -20.25 -5.25 16.60
N LYS A 145 -19.24 -4.50 16.13
CA LYS A 145 -17.86 -4.57 16.64
C LYS A 145 -17.29 -5.99 16.61
N ARG A 146 -17.61 -6.73 15.54
CA ARG A 146 -17.14 -8.10 15.35
C ARG A 146 -15.62 -8.14 15.28
N LYS A 147 -15.02 -9.13 15.92
CA LYS A 147 -13.57 -9.39 15.81
C LYS A 147 -13.31 -10.25 14.58
N VAL A 148 -13.29 -9.64 13.42
CA VAL A 148 -13.08 -10.26 12.11
C VAL A 148 -11.86 -9.66 11.43
N CYS A 149 -11.23 -10.43 10.55
CA CYS A 149 -10.08 -9.97 9.79
C CYS A 149 -10.05 -10.53 8.36
N LEU A 150 -9.38 -9.77 7.50
CA LEU A 150 -8.87 -10.24 6.22
C LEU A 150 -7.42 -10.64 6.40
N ILE A 151 -6.99 -11.72 5.73
CA ILE A 151 -5.61 -12.15 5.70
C ILE A 151 -5.08 -12.13 4.27
N GLY A 152 -3.83 -11.75 4.09
CA GLY A 152 -3.15 -11.87 2.80
C GLY A 152 -2.79 -13.33 2.49
N ASN A 153 -2.58 -13.65 1.20
CA ASN A 153 -2.24 -15.01 0.78
C ASN A 153 -0.99 -15.56 1.48
N ILE A 154 0.04 -14.75 1.70
CA ILE A 154 1.25 -15.16 2.44
C ILE A 154 0.91 -15.61 3.87
N VAL A 155 0.00 -14.91 4.55
CA VAL A 155 -0.45 -15.28 5.91
C VAL A 155 -1.19 -16.61 5.87
N ARG A 156 -2.03 -16.82 4.85
CA ARG A 156 -2.72 -18.09 4.62
C ARG A 156 -1.74 -19.24 4.46
N GLU A 157 -0.76 -19.11 3.58
CA GLU A 157 0.24 -20.15 3.29
C GLU A 157 1.08 -20.54 4.52
N VAL A 158 1.39 -19.56 5.38
CA VAL A 158 2.19 -19.81 6.59
C VAL A 158 1.37 -20.43 7.71
N LEU A 159 0.16 -19.92 7.96
CA LEU A 159 -0.62 -20.29 9.15
C LEU A 159 -1.58 -21.47 8.93
N PHE A 160 -1.97 -21.73 7.69
CA PHE A 160 -2.92 -22.80 7.35
C PHE A 160 -2.23 -23.94 6.60
N ALA A 161 -2.89 -25.06 6.47
CA ALA A 161 -2.46 -26.13 5.57
C ALA A 161 -2.91 -25.81 4.13
N PRO A 162 -2.26 -26.37 3.09
CA PRO A 162 -2.60 -26.08 1.69
C PRO A 162 -4.06 -26.35 1.34
N ASP A 163 -4.64 -27.42 1.90
CA ASP A 163 -6.01 -27.85 1.61
C ASP A 163 -7.02 -27.35 2.65
N GLU A 164 -6.60 -26.54 3.59
CA GLU A 164 -7.45 -26.03 4.67
C GLU A 164 -8.13 -24.72 4.26
N ASP A 165 -9.46 -24.65 4.43
CA ASP A 165 -10.21 -23.41 4.27
C ASP A 165 -10.00 -22.50 5.49
N PRO A 166 -9.40 -21.31 5.30
CA PRO A 166 -9.19 -20.36 6.38
C PRO A 166 -10.47 -19.61 6.79
N ILE A 167 -11.51 -19.61 5.96
CA ILE A 167 -12.74 -18.85 6.23
C ILE A 167 -13.47 -19.42 7.43
N GLY A 168 -13.86 -18.55 8.35
CA GLY A 168 -14.51 -18.94 9.60
C GLY A 168 -13.56 -19.37 10.71
N GLN A 169 -12.29 -19.66 10.39
CA GLN A 169 -11.28 -20.05 11.37
C GLN A 169 -10.77 -18.86 12.18
N TYR A 170 -10.14 -19.12 13.31
CA TYR A 170 -9.61 -18.08 14.19
C TYR A 170 -8.09 -18.00 14.15
N ILE A 171 -7.59 -16.78 14.12
CA ILE A 171 -6.18 -16.45 14.34
C ILE A 171 -6.07 -15.51 15.53
N ARG A 172 -4.93 -15.53 16.21
CA ARG A 172 -4.66 -14.65 17.34
C ARG A 172 -3.66 -13.58 16.94
N VAL A 173 -4.08 -12.34 16.98
CA VAL A 173 -3.24 -11.16 16.66
C VAL A 173 -2.97 -10.42 17.98
N ASN A 174 -1.71 -10.33 18.40
CA ASN A 174 -1.31 -9.68 19.65
C ASN A 174 -2.15 -10.10 20.86
N GLY A 175 -2.48 -11.38 20.96
CA GLY A 175 -3.27 -11.93 22.06
C GLY A 175 -4.80 -11.92 21.87
N ILE A 176 -5.32 -11.23 20.86
CA ILE A 176 -6.76 -11.13 20.57
C ILE A 176 -7.13 -12.08 19.42
N TYR A 177 -8.22 -12.83 19.59
CA TYR A 177 -8.73 -13.72 18.55
C TYR A 177 -9.59 -12.96 17.55
N TYR A 178 -9.33 -13.20 16.27
CA TYR A 178 -10.08 -12.68 15.13
C TYR A 178 -10.51 -13.84 14.24
N GLN A 179 -11.75 -13.81 13.79
CA GLN A 179 -12.27 -14.76 12.80
C GLN A 179 -11.88 -14.29 11.40
N VAL A 180 -11.32 -15.18 10.61
CA VAL A 180 -10.98 -14.92 9.21
C VAL A 180 -12.26 -14.91 8.39
N VAL A 181 -12.55 -13.81 7.70
CA VAL A 181 -13.74 -13.66 6.84
C VAL A 181 -13.39 -13.53 5.37
N GLY A 182 -12.11 -13.31 5.04
CA GLY A 182 -11.65 -13.26 3.67
C GLY A 182 -10.14 -13.40 3.55
N VAL A 183 -9.72 -13.78 2.33
CA VAL A 183 -8.33 -13.90 1.90
C VAL A 183 -8.13 -13.00 0.68
N SER A 184 -7.05 -12.21 0.68
CA SER A 184 -6.68 -11.30 -0.42
C SER A 184 -5.29 -11.59 -0.95
#